data_20ce98db92cc91e1210a31f797619414
#
_entry.id   20ce98db92cc91e1210a31f797619414
#
_cell.length_a   1.000
_cell.length_b   1.000
_cell.length_c   1.000
_cell.angle_alpha   90.00
_cell.angle_beta   90.00
_cell.angle_gamma   90.00
#
_symmetry.space_group_name_H-M   'P 1'
#
loop_
_entity.id
_entity.type
_entity.pdbx_description
1 polymer ?
#
loop_
_entity_poly.entity_id
_entity_poly.type
_entity_poly.pdbx_seq_one_letter_code
_entity_poly.pdbx_strand_id
1 'polypeptide(L)'
;INFIASNVKLRPVDELPLVSDANMRVRITGRTANVSIQQAAMETAAGRRIGISDFLFEIGDLAPKPMQTKVRFRIDAPLPAVAEILASDRWSEFSGVPIDPNSSRGTTSSIVTLAFPLKQELTKHDTAYTVAADLNNVSVDKLVMNQKLEGNNLKLVANNQGFQIKGEVKIKGQS
;
A
#
# COMPACT_ATOMS: atom_id res chain seq x y z
N ILE A 1 -7.87 5.45 27.38
CA ILE A 1 -6.79 6.40 27.02
C ILE A 1 -7.15 6.99 25.66
N ASN A 2 -7.00 8.31 25.54
CA ASN A 2 -7.20 9.03 24.28
C ASN A 2 -6.16 10.15 24.20
N PHE A 3 -5.38 10.19 23.11
CA PHE A 3 -4.43 11.28 22.90
C PHE A 3 -4.27 11.59 21.40
N ILE A 4 -3.76 12.79 21.13
CA ILE A 4 -3.48 13.29 19.78
C ILE A 4 -2.00 13.68 19.74
N ALA A 5 -1.30 13.26 18.70
CA ALA A 5 0.06 13.66 18.40
C ALA A 5 0.12 14.32 17.02
N SER A 6 0.73 15.49 16.94
CA SER A 6 0.87 16.27 15.70
C SER A 6 2.30 16.23 15.18
N ASN A 7 2.46 16.35 13.87
CA ASN A 7 3.77 16.33 13.18
C ASN A 7 4.63 15.12 13.54
N VAL A 8 3.99 13.96 13.65
CA VAL A 8 4.68 12.71 13.98
C VAL A 8 5.47 12.27 12.77
N LYS A 9 6.71 11.86 13.03
CA LYS A 9 7.54 11.10 12.08
C LYS A 9 7.68 9.68 12.60
N LEU A 10 7.29 8.71 11.80
CA LEU A 10 7.36 7.31 12.18
C LEU A 10 7.82 6.44 11.02
N ARG A 11 8.48 5.36 11.36
CA ARG A 11 8.82 4.30 10.41
C ARG A 11 8.04 3.06 10.81
N PRO A 12 6.95 2.74 10.09
CA PRO A 12 6.09 1.61 10.47
C PRO A 12 6.80 0.27 10.33
N VAL A 13 7.73 0.17 9.40
CA VAL A 13 8.57 -1.00 9.14
C VAL A 13 9.94 -0.49 8.67
N ASP A 14 11.02 -1.15 9.06
CA ASP A 14 12.40 -0.69 8.83
C ASP A 14 12.74 -0.43 7.36
N GLU A 15 12.15 -1.16 6.45
CA GLU A 15 12.39 -1.04 5.00
C GLU A 15 11.46 -0.06 4.28
N LEU A 16 10.44 0.46 4.98
CA LEU A 16 9.59 1.51 4.42
C LEU A 16 10.21 2.89 4.64
N PRO A 17 9.97 3.83 3.71
CA PRO A 17 10.33 5.21 3.93
C PRO A 17 9.70 5.79 5.19
N LEU A 18 10.33 6.83 5.72
CA LEU A 18 9.82 7.56 6.86
C LEU A 18 8.48 8.21 6.50
N VAL A 19 7.45 7.95 7.29
CA VAL A 19 6.18 8.66 7.22
C VAL A 19 6.31 9.97 7.98
N SER A 20 6.01 11.08 7.34
CA SER A 20 6.07 12.43 7.89
C SER A 20 4.71 13.12 7.82
N ASP A 21 4.62 14.29 8.45
CA ASP A 21 3.45 15.17 8.47
C ASP A 21 2.18 14.47 9.02
N ALA A 22 2.36 13.44 9.85
CA ALA A 22 1.26 12.67 10.38
C ALA A 22 0.64 13.35 11.61
N ASN A 23 -0.66 13.60 11.55
CA ASN A 23 -1.48 13.94 12.70
C ASN A 23 -2.21 12.69 13.17
N MET A 24 -1.74 12.12 14.26
CA MET A 24 -2.16 10.83 14.77
C MET A 24 -3.12 10.99 15.95
N ARG A 25 -4.21 10.26 15.92
CA ARG A 25 -5.11 10.09 17.07
C ARG A 25 -5.08 8.64 17.52
N VAL A 26 -4.85 8.43 18.80
CA VAL A 26 -4.87 7.11 19.44
C VAL A 26 -6.00 7.04 20.45
N ARG A 27 -6.79 5.98 20.38
CA ARG A 27 -7.85 5.67 21.32
C ARG A 27 -7.73 4.23 21.79
N ILE A 28 -7.58 4.05 23.09
CA ILE A 28 -7.53 2.75 23.74
C ILE A 28 -8.63 2.69 24.80
N THR A 29 -9.49 1.69 24.70
CA THR A 29 -10.51 1.34 25.71
C THR A 29 -10.03 0.12 26.52
N GLY A 30 -10.87 -0.40 27.41
CA GLY A 30 -10.56 -1.65 28.12
C GLY A 30 -10.42 -2.89 27.20
N ARG A 31 -10.99 -2.84 25.98
CA ARG A 31 -11.02 -3.98 25.05
C ARG A 31 -10.53 -3.68 23.66
N THR A 32 -10.46 -2.43 23.23
CA THR A 32 -10.14 -2.06 21.86
C THR A 32 -9.00 -1.06 21.78
N ALA A 33 -8.24 -1.08 20.70
CA ALA A 33 -7.25 -0.06 20.40
C ALA A 33 -7.38 0.39 18.93
N ASN A 34 -7.37 1.72 18.73
CA ASN A 34 -7.47 2.33 17.40
C ASN A 34 -6.42 3.42 17.25
N VAL A 35 -5.78 3.46 16.09
CA VAL A 35 -4.90 4.54 15.66
C VAL A 35 -5.39 5.06 14.33
N SER A 36 -5.66 6.36 14.24
CA SER A 36 -6.07 6.99 12.99
C SER A 36 -5.15 8.13 12.61
N ILE A 37 -4.89 8.26 11.31
CA ILE A 37 -4.13 9.36 10.71
C ILE A 37 -4.93 9.84 9.50
N GLN A 38 -5.32 11.11 9.51
CA GLN A 38 -6.10 11.67 8.40
C GLN A 38 -5.25 11.85 7.15
N GLN A 39 -4.07 12.41 7.32
CA GLN A 39 -3.12 12.65 6.23
C GLN A 39 -1.70 12.45 6.73
N ALA A 40 -0.87 11.90 5.87
CA ALA A 40 0.56 11.76 6.04
C ALA A 40 1.23 11.68 4.66
N ALA A 41 2.53 11.74 4.63
CA ALA A 41 3.30 11.55 3.41
C ALA A 41 4.53 10.70 3.68
N MET A 42 4.96 9.97 2.66
CA MET A 42 6.29 9.38 2.61
C MET A 42 6.99 9.77 1.31
N GLU A 43 8.32 9.71 1.33
CA GLU A 43 9.16 9.96 0.19
C GLU A 43 10.04 8.75 -0.04
N THR A 44 10.05 8.24 -1.27
CA THR A 44 10.87 7.10 -1.65
C THR A 44 12.35 7.49 -1.70
N ALA A 45 13.26 6.52 -1.79
CA ALA A 45 14.68 6.76 -1.90
C ALA A 45 15.05 7.63 -3.13
N ALA A 46 14.28 7.54 -4.20
CA ALA A 46 14.43 8.38 -5.39
C ALA A 46 13.72 9.75 -5.30
N GLY A 47 13.21 10.15 -4.12
CA GLY A 47 12.55 11.43 -3.89
C GLY A 47 11.11 11.52 -4.43
N ARG A 48 10.45 10.39 -4.68
CA ARG A 48 9.06 10.37 -5.14
C ARG A 48 8.10 10.41 -3.95
N ARG A 49 7.16 11.35 -3.97
CA ARG A 49 6.19 11.54 -2.88
C ARG A 49 5.01 10.59 -3.02
N ILE A 50 4.63 9.99 -1.90
CA ILE A 50 3.43 9.16 -1.73
C ILE A 50 2.56 9.83 -0.67
N GLY A 51 1.33 10.20 -1.05
CA GLY A 51 0.31 10.68 -0.11
C GLY A 51 -0.39 9.50 0.55
N ILE A 52 -0.59 9.57 1.86
CA ILE A 52 -1.34 8.60 2.65
C ILE A 52 -2.49 9.33 3.30
N SER A 53 -3.69 8.80 3.18
CA SER A 53 -4.87 9.36 3.85
C SER A 53 -5.77 8.27 4.42
N ASP A 54 -6.67 8.69 5.32
CA ASP A 54 -7.66 7.82 5.95
C ASP A 54 -7.06 6.54 6.56
N PHE A 55 -5.85 6.65 7.12
CA PHE A 55 -5.22 5.52 7.78
C PHE A 55 -5.95 5.19 9.08
N LEU A 56 -6.30 3.92 9.22
CA LEU A 56 -6.93 3.36 10.40
C LEU A 56 -6.29 2.01 10.74
N PHE A 57 -5.76 1.91 11.94
CA PHE A 57 -5.30 0.67 12.56
C PHE A 57 -6.24 0.32 13.69
N GLU A 58 -6.75 -0.89 13.71
CA GLU A 58 -7.73 -1.34 14.68
C GLU A 58 -7.38 -2.70 15.28
N ILE A 59 -7.51 -2.80 16.60
CA ILE A 59 -7.60 -4.06 17.33
C ILE A 59 -8.98 -4.10 17.98
N GLY A 60 -9.86 -4.96 17.48
CA GLY A 60 -11.25 -5.06 17.94
C GLY A 60 -11.40 -5.73 19.30
N ASP A 61 -10.45 -6.58 19.70
CA ASP A 61 -10.39 -7.20 21.02
C ASP A 61 -8.93 -7.43 21.44
N LEU A 62 -8.55 -6.86 22.57
CA LEU A 62 -7.20 -6.97 23.14
C LEU A 62 -7.00 -8.26 23.96
N ALA A 63 -8.07 -9.02 24.25
CA ALA A 63 -8.02 -10.20 25.11
C ALA A 63 -7.42 -11.44 24.41
N PRO A 64 -7.82 -11.80 23.17
CA PRO A 64 -7.26 -12.99 22.51
C PRO A 64 -5.78 -12.81 22.14
N LYS A 65 -5.03 -13.90 22.17
CA LYS A 65 -3.62 -13.93 21.74
C LYS A 65 -3.44 -15.01 20.67
N PRO A 66 -2.90 -14.69 19.51
CA PRO A 66 -2.50 -13.35 19.04
C PRO A 66 -3.71 -12.46 18.76
N MET A 67 -3.58 -11.17 19.07
CA MET A 67 -4.62 -10.16 18.78
C MET A 67 -4.81 -10.02 17.27
N GLN A 68 -6.07 -9.96 16.82
CA GLN A 68 -6.37 -9.72 15.42
C GLN A 68 -6.36 -8.23 15.10
N THR A 69 -5.66 -7.87 14.06
CA THR A 69 -5.43 -6.48 13.65
C THR A 69 -6.01 -6.25 12.26
N LYS A 70 -6.62 -5.08 12.06
CA LYS A 70 -7.01 -4.58 10.74
C LYS A 70 -6.36 -3.24 10.49
N VAL A 71 -5.89 -3.05 9.28
CA VAL A 71 -5.31 -1.78 8.80
C VAL A 71 -5.98 -1.41 7.48
N ARG A 72 -6.41 -0.16 7.37
CA ARG A 72 -6.95 0.39 6.13
C ARG A 72 -6.35 1.75 5.89
N PHE A 73 -6.00 2.05 4.64
CA PHE A 73 -5.50 3.35 4.24
C PHE A 73 -5.68 3.59 2.74
N ARG A 74 -5.63 4.83 2.36
CA ARG A 74 -5.59 5.27 0.96
C ARG A 74 -4.19 5.73 0.61
N ILE A 75 -3.76 5.40 -0.60
CA ILE A 75 -2.52 5.89 -1.21
C ILE A 75 -2.88 6.66 -2.47
N ASP A 76 -2.33 7.87 -2.60
CA ASP A 76 -2.33 8.65 -3.84
C ASP A 76 -0.88 8.92 -4.23
N ALA A 77 -0.45 8.37 -5.36
CA ALA A 77 0.95 8.40 -5.74
C ALA A 77 1.17 8.29 -7.25
N PRO A 78 2.32 8.77 -7.76
CA PRO A 78 2.82 8.35 -9.06
C PRO A 78 3.07 6.83 -9.08
N LEU A 79 2.72 6.16 -10.17
CA LEU A 79 2.95 4.72 -10.32
C LEU A 79 4.43 4.31 -10.12
N PRO A 80 5.44 5.10 -10.60
CA PRO A 80 6.84 4.83 -10.31
C PRO A 80 7.19 4.78 -8.81
N ALA A 81 6.53 5.59 -7.98
CA ALA A 81 6.75 5.57 -6.53
C ALA A 81 6.25 4.27 -5.89
N VAL A 82 5.07 3.81 -6.31
CA VAL A 82 4.52 2.52 -5.86
C VAL A 82 5.40 1.36 -6.35
N ALA A 83 5.83 1.41 -7.60
CA ALA A 83 6.72 0.40 -8.19
C ALA A 83 8.05 0.32 -7.41
N GLU A 84 8.61 1.45 -6.98
CA GLU A 84 9.84 1.48 -6.17
C GLU A 84 9.66 0.79 -4.80
N ILE A 85 8.53 1.02 -4.13
CA ILE A 85 8.21 0.32 -2.87
C ILE A 85 8.06 -1.18 -3.10
N LEU A 86 7.31 -1.58 -4.14
CA LEU A 86 7.07 -2.99 -4.45
C LEU A 86 8.31 -3.74 -4.94
N ALA A 87 9.29 -3.02 -5.49
CA ALA A 87 10.57 -3.60 -5.92
C ALA A 87 11.56 -3.82 -4.78
N SER A 88 11.29 -3.28 -3.56
CA SER A 88 12.14 -3.53 -2.40
C SER A 88 12.10 -5.01 -2.00
N ASP A 89 13.20 -5.51 -1.43
CA ASP A 89 13.43 -6.94 -1.17
C ASP A 89 12.26 -7.60 -0.40
N ARG A 90 11.70 -6.90 0.56
CA ARG A 90 10.60 -7.42 1.37
C ARG A 90 9.27 -7.53 0.62
N TRP A 91 9.00 -6.59 -0.28
CA TRP A 91 7.71 -6.51 -0.96
C TRP A 91 7.71 -7.21 -2.31
N SER A 92 8.88 -7.45 -2.90
CA SER A 92 9.01 -8.17 -4.16
C SER A 92 8.43 -9.59 -4.09
N GLU A 93 8.54 -10.26 -2.95
CA GLU A 93 7.94 -11.58 -2.72
C GLU A 93 6.40 -11.55 -2.69
N PHE A 94 5.80 -10.42 -2.29
CA PHE A 94 4.35 -10.26 -2.22
C PHE A 94 3.75 -9.79 -3.54
N SER A 95 4.45 -8.94 -4.28
CA SER A 95 3.91 -8.33 -5.50
C SER A 95 3.81 -9.32 -6.68
N GLY A 96 4.73 -10.26 -6.78
CA GLY A 96 4.76 -11.26 -7.85
C GLY A 96 4.89 -10.70 -9.28
N VAL A 97 4.89 -9.38 -9.44
CA VAL A 97 4.97 -8.68 -10.71
C VAL A 97 6.12 -7.68 -10.68
N PRO A 98 7.19 -7.90 -11.42
CA PRO A 98 8.30 -6.96 -11.48
C PRO A 98 7.90 -5.74 -12.30
N ILE A 99 7.55 -4.64 -11.64
CA ILE A 99 7.35 -3.34 -12.28
C ILE A 99 8.62 -2.54 -12.09
N ASP A 100 9.28 -2.18 -13.18
CA ASP A 100 10.44 -1.29 -13.13
C ASP A 100 9.97 0.16 -12.89
N PRO A 101 10.37 0.80 -11.78
CA PRO A 101 10.01 2.18 -11.50
C PRO A 101 10.41 3.17 -12.59
N ASN A 102 11.50 2.92 -13.29
CA ASN A 102 12.04 3.82 -14.30
C ASN A 102 11.31 3.73 -15.66
N SER A 103 10.66 2.60 -15.91
CA SER A 103 9.90 2.36 -17.13
C SER A 103 8.38 2.41 -16.93
N SER A 104 7.93 2.79 -15.74
CA SER A 104 6.52 2.97 -15.43
C SER A 104 6.13 4.45 -15.38
N ARG A 105 4.90 4.76 -15.82
CA ARG A 105 4.29 6.10 -15.79
C ARG A 105 2.83 6.00 -15.42
N GLY A 106 2.30 7.12 -14.95
CA GLY A 106 0.91 7.26 -14.54
C GLY A 106 0.75 7.53 -13.05
N THR A 107 -0.48 7.56 -12.61
CA THR A 107 -0.85 7.79 -11.22
C THR A 107 -1.79 6.71 -10.71
N THR A 108 -1.76 6.47 -9.42
CA THR A 108 -2.67 5.55 -8.75
C THR A 108 -3.33 6.21 -7.55
N SER A 109 -4.62 5.93 -7.38
CA SER A 109 -5.36 6.15 -6.14
C SER A 109 -5.85 4.80 -5.66
N SER A 110 -5.33 4.34 -4.53
CA SER A 110 -5.53 2.96 -4.06
C SER A 110 -6.07 2.94 -2.64
N ILE A 111 -7.02 2.03 -2.37
CA ILE A 111 -7.43 1.68 -1.01
C ILE A 111 -6.84 0.32 -0.70
N VAL A 112 -6.08 0.26 0.39
CA VAL A 112 -5.43 -0.97 0.88
C VAL A 112 -6.07 -1.36 2.20
N THR A 113 -6.42 -2.63 2.34
CA THR A 113 -6.89 -3.21 3.60
C THR A 113 -6.04 -4.43 3.91
N LEU A 114 -5.56 -4.51 5.15
CA LEU A 114 -4.78 -5.63 5.66
C LEU A 114 -5.46 -6.19 6.90
N ALA A 115 -5.39 -7.51 7.08
CA ALA A 115 -5.81 -8.18 8.30
C ALA A 115 -4.75 -9.23 8.67
N PHE A 116 -4.24 -9.15 9.89
CA PHE A 116 -3.18 -10.04 10.35
C PHE A 116 -3.19 -10.20 11.88
N PRO A 117 -2.72 -11.34 12.41
CA PRO A 117 -2.48 -11.51 13.84
C PRO A 117 -1.26 -10.69 14.29
N LEU A 118 -1.35 -10.01 15.43
CA LEU A 118 -0.23 -9.28 16.00
C LEU A 118 0.72 -10.25 16.71
N LYS A 119 1.76 -10.69 16.00
CA LYS A 119 2.81 -11.60 16.47
C LYS A 119 4.18 -11.16 15.94
N GLN A 120 5.26 -11.67 16.54
CA GLN A 120 6.63 -11.23 16.21
C GLN A 120 7.04 -11.56 14.77
N GLU A 121 6.66 -12.73 14.27
CA GLU A 121 6.96 -13.15 12.91
C GLU A 121 5.67 -13.37 12.14
N LEU A 122 5.48 -12.58 11.09
CA LEU A 122 4.39 -12.72 10.14
C LEU A 122 4.88 -13.46 8.91
N THR A 123 4.15 -14.50 8.53
CA THR A 123 4.35 -15.18 7.26
C THR A 123 3.36 -14.66 6.21
N LYS A 124 3.63 -14.93 4.95
CA LYS A 124 2.74 -14.59 3.84
C LYS A 124 1.31 -15.13 4.02
N HIS A 125 1.16 -16.27 4.69
CA HIS A 125 -0.14 -16.90 4.94
C HIS A 125 -0.91 -16.30 6.12
N ASP A 126 -0.24 -15.53 6.98
CA ASP A 126 -0.86 -14.91 8.14
C ASP A 126 -1.59 -13.61 7.81
N THR A 127 -1.29 -13.01 6.66
CA THR A 127 -1.82 -11.70 6.25
C THR A 127 -2.82 -11.85 5.12
N ALA A 128 -4.05 -11.45 5.38
CA ALA A 128 -5.04 -11.23 4.33
C ALA A 128 -4.96 -9.78 3.86
N TYR A 129 -4.96 -9.56 2.55
CA TYR A 129 -4.95 -8.22 1.99
C TYR A 129 -5.96 -8.05 0.86
N THR A 130 -6.44 -6.83 0.70
CA THR A 130 -7.18 -6.39 -0.47
C THR A 130 -6.66 -5.03 -0.92
N VAL A 131 -6.55 -4.87 -2.21
CA VAL A 131 -6.18 -3.60 -2.85
C VAL A 131 -7.23 -3.30 -3.91
N ALA A 132 -7.79 -2.10 -3.86
CA ALA A 132 -8.61 -1.55 -4.93
C ALA A 132 -7.96 -0.26 -5.41
N ALA A 133 -7.57 -0.19 -6.67
CA ALA A 133 -6.85 0.94 -7.23
C ALA A 133 -7.49 1.45 -8.51
N ASP A 134 -7.58 2.77 -8.63
CA ASP A 134 -7.83 3.49 -9.86
C ASP A 134 -6.48 3.93 -10.44
N LEU A 135 -6.21 3.51 -11.67
CA LEU A 135 -4.96 3.76 -12.37
C LEU A 135 -5.23 4.68 -13.57
N ASN A 136 -4.52 5.81 -13.63
CA ASN A 136 -4.73 6.80 -14.69
C ASN A 136 -3.44 7.02 -15.49
N ASN A 137 -3.60 7.11 -16.81
CA ASN A 137 -2.50 7.37 -17.75
C ASN A 137 -1.32 6.41 -17.56
N VAL A 138 -1.62 5.14 -17.34
CA VAL A 138 -0.61 4.12 -17.04
C VAL A 138 0.12 3.71 -18.30
N SER A 139 1.42 3.63 -18.18
CA SER A 139 2.31 3.00 -19.15
C SER A 139 3.37 2.22 -18.39
N VAL A 140 3.47 0.93 -18.66
CA VAL A 140 4.46 0.03 -18.05
C VAL A 140 5.12 -0.78 -19.15
N ASP A 141 6.43 -0.66 -19.25
CA ASP A 141 7.21 -1.44 -20.19
C ASP A 141 7.50 -2.84 -19.62
N LYS A 142 7.47 -3.85 -20.47
CA LYS A 142 7.86 -5.23 -20.14
C LYS A 142 7.04 -5.94 -19.08
N LEU A 143 5.80 -5.49 -18.84
CA LEU A 143 4.95 -6.09 -17.81
C LEU A 143 4.49 -7.52 -18.18
N VAL A 144 4.11 -7.74 -19.43
CA VAL A 144 3.63 -9.04 -19.92
C VAL A 144 4.37 -9.39 -21.21
N MET A 145 5.04 -10.54 -21.23
CA MET A 145 5.74 -11.06 -22.43
C MET A 145 6.65 -10.03 -23.13
N ASN A 146 7.34 -9.20 -22.36
CA ASN A 146 8.21 -8.16 -22.89
C ASN A 146 7.47 -7.05 -23.69
N GLN A 147 6.17 -6.91 -23.50
CA GLN A 147 5.33 -5.95 -24.19
C GLN A 147 5.01 -4.75 -23.31
N LYS A 148 4.82 -3.60 -23.95
CA LYS A 148 4.38 -2.37 -23.30
C LYS A 148 2.87 -2.39 -23.09
N LEU A 149 2.45 -2.14 -21.86
CA LEU A 149 1.05 -1.99 -21.48
C LEU A 149 0.75 -0.50 -21.30
N GLU A 150 -0.25 0.00 -22.02
CA GLU A 150 -0.77 1.37 -21.87
C GLU A 150 -2.27 1.31 -21.58
N GLY A 151 -2.72 2.17 -20.68
CA GLY A 151 -4.15 2.29 -20.39
C GLY A 151 -4.48 3.54 -19.58
N ASN A 152 -5.74 3.94 -19.66
CA ASN A 152 -6.26 5.03 -18.88
C ASN A 152 -7.55 4.59 -18.18
N ASN A 153 -7.82 5.15 -16.98
CA ASN A 153 -8.99 4.80 -16.18
C ASN A 153 -9.11 3.28 -15.92
N LEU A 154 -7.98 2.63 -15.64
CA LEU A 154 -7.98 1.21 -15.31
C LEU A 154 -8.37 1.03 -13.85
N LYS A 155 -9.14 -0.01 -13.57
CA LYS A 155 -9.46 -0.45 -12.21
C LYS A 155 -8.74 -1.75 -11.90
N LEU A 156 -7.94 -1.74 -10.85
CA LEU A 156 -7.24 -2.92 -10.35
C LEU A 156 -7.88 -3.35 -9.03
N VAL A 157 -8.12 -4.64 -8.91
CA VAL A 157 -8.48 -5.28 -7.64
C VAL A 157 -7.53 -6.45 -7.42
N ALA A 158 -6.92 -6.50 -6.24
CA ALA A 158 -5.98 -7.55 -5.86
C ALA A 158 -6.28 -8.08 -4.46
N ASN A 159 -5.99 -9.34 -4.23
CA ASN A 159 -6.06 -10.02 -2.93
C ASN A 159 -5.09 -11.21 -2.89
N ASN A 160 -5.13 -12.01 -1.83
CA ASN A 160 -4.28 -13.19 -1.66
C ASN A 160 -4.41 -14.24 -2.78
N GLN A 161 -5.47 -14.22 -3.55
CA GLN A 161 -5.72 -15.18 -4.63
C GLN A 161 -5.20 -14.71 -6.00
N GLY A 162 -4.92 -13.42 -6.14
CA GLY A 162 -4.43 -12.82 -7.37
C GLY A 162 -4.95 -11.41 -7.61
N PHE A 163 -4.86 -10.95 -8.85
CA PHE A 163 -5.32 -9.63 -9.22
C PHE A 163 -6.14 -9.65 -10.51
N GLN A 164 -6.98 -8.66 -10.67
CA GLN A 164 -7.79 -8.41 -11.85
C GLN A 164 -7.69 -6.94 -12.25
N ILE A 165 -7.48 -6.69 -13.54
CA ILE A 165 -7.49 -5.35 -14.12
C ILE A 165 -8.71 -5.24 -15.05
N LYS A 166 -9.46 -4.17 -14.93
CA LYS A 166 -10.60 -3.82 -15.79
C LYS A 166 -10.38 -2.48 -16.47
N GLY A 167 -10.68 -2.39 -17.74
CA GLY A 167 -10.56 -1.17 -18.55
C GLY A 167 -9.98 -1.45 -19.93
N GLU A 168 -9.82 -0.41 -20.72
CA GLU A 168 -9.22 -0.52 -22.04
C GLU A 168 -7.70 -0.49 -21.93
N VAL A 169 -7.08 -1.57 -22.32
CA VAL A 169 -5.63 -1.75 -22.32
C VAL A 169 -5.14 -1.89 -23.74
N LYS A 170 -4.12 -1.11 -24.09
CA LYS A 170 -3.38 -1.25 -25.34
C LYS A 170 -2.07 -1.96 -25.05
N ILE A 171 -1.87 -3.08 -25.74
CA ILE A 171 -0.63 -3.83 -25.66
C ILE A 171 0.15 -3.58 -26.95
N LYS A 172 1.35 -3.01 -26.82
CA LYS A 172 2.24 -2.76 -27.96
C LYS A 172 3.42 -3.69 -27.85
N GLY A 173 3.58 -4.56 -28.86
CA GLY A 173 4.79 -5.34 -29.02
C GLY A 173 5.98 -4.41 -29.29
N GLN A 174 7.12 -4.66 -28.65
CA GLN A 174 8.39 -4.08 -29.09
C GLN A 174 8.84 -4.90 -30.30
N SER A 175 8.98 -4.22 -31.43
CA SER A 175 9.66 -4.75 -32.64
C SER A 175 11.17 -4.78 -32.43
#